data_00a2f80c1229248209ab5eb7f041c1d2
#
_entry.id   00a2f80c1229248209ab5eb7f041c1d2
#
_cell.length_a   1.000
_cell.length_b   1.000
_cell.length_c   1.000
_cell.angle_alpha   90.00
_cell.angle_beta   90.00
_cell.angle_gamma   90.00
#
_symmetry.space_group_name_H-M   'P 1'
#
loop_
_entity.id
_entity.type
_entity.pdbx_description
1 polymer ?
#
loop_
_entity_poly.entity_id
_entity_poly.type
_entity_poly.pdbx_seq_one_letter_code
_entity_poly.pdbx_strand_id
1 'polypeptide(L)'
;AALAAQLGTTQAGTDHIGQITRVLNARLGTGWYETKEMPNDPPTPAQRDLLWHDIVFDIDRNYPLVANIVAPPGNQPPGYPPGQTIYHYFTVFGYDAVDRTVLIADPASFGGNQIYWLSFDQLASLIPPKGYSA
;
A
#
# COMPACT_ATOMS: atom_id res chain seq x y z
N ALA A 1 6.38 19.57 -2.68
CA ALA A 1 7.65 18.93 -2.97
C ALA A 1 7.69 18.34 -4.37
N ALA A 2 8.88 18.15 -4.92
CA ALA A 2 9.04 17.66 -6.30
C ALA A 2 8.42 16.27 -6.49
N LEU A 3 8.52 15.39 -5.49
CA LEU A 3 7.93 14.05 -5.57
C LEU A 3 6.40 14.10 -5.67
N ALA A 4 5.77 14.91 -4.85
CA ALA A 4 4.31 15.08 -4.89
C ALA A 4 3.84 15.59 -6.25
N ALA A 5 4.55 16.56 -6.83
CA ALA A 5 4.25 17.06 -8.15
C ALA A 5 4.37 15.98 -9.24
N GLN A 6 5.40 15.14 -9.16
CA GLN A 6 5.59 14.03 -10.10
C GLN A 6 4.51 12.96 -9.96
N LEU A 7 4.00 12.75 -8.76
CA LEU A 7 2.92 11.79 -8.51
C LEU A 7 1.54 12.33 -8.93
N GLY A 8 1.45 13.61 -9.28
CA GLY A 8 0.17 14.24 -9.56
C GLY A 8 -0.68 14.42 -8.32
N THR A 9 -0.04 14.51 -7.15
CA THR A 9 -0.72 14.66 -5.87
C THR A 9 -1.33 16.06 -5.75
N THR A 10 -2.60 16.11 -5.36
CA THR A 10 -3.37 17.33 -5.10
C THR A 10 -3.81 17.36 -3.65
N GLN A 11 -4.62 18.33 -3.26
CA GLN A 11 -5.24 18.36 -1.92
C GLN A 11 -6.13 17.14 -1.67
N ALA A 12 -6.66 16.54 -2.72
CA ALA A 12 -7.46 15.30 -2.63
C ALA A 12 -6.59 14.03 -2.61
N GLY A 13 -5.26 14.15 -2.71
CA GLY A 13 -4.33 13.04 -2.74
C GLY A 13 -3.95 12.60 -4.15
N THR A 14 -3.21 11.50 -4.24
CA THR A 14 -2.81 10.88 -5.52
C THR A 14 -3.91 9.93 -5.98
N ASP A 15 -4.42 10.14 -7.20
CA ASP A 15 -5.66 9.49 -7.63
C ASP A 15 -5.50 8.04 -8.07
N HIS A 16 -4.34 7.65 -8.63
CA HIS A 16 -4.19 6.34 -9.23
C HIS A 16 -2.82 5.73 -8.95
N ILE A 17 -2.82 4.43 -8.62
CA ILE A 17 -1.59 3.71 -8.31
C ILE A 17 -0.62 3.65 -9.50
N GLY A 18 -1.11 3.74 -10.73
CA GLY A 18 -0.25 3.80 -11.91
C GLY A 18 0.70 5.00 -11.93
N GLN A 19 0.30 6.12 -11.34
CA GLN A 19 1.17 7.29 -11.17
C GLN A 19 2.34 6.95 -10.23
N ILE A 20 2.07 6.23 -9.16
CA ILE A 20 3.09 5.75 -8.21
C ILE A 20 4.09 4.83 -8.92
N THR A 21 3.58 3.84 -9.67
CA THR A 21 4.43 2.88 -10.39
C THR A 21 5.38 3.60 -11.36
N ARG A 22 4.85 4.55 -12.13
CA ARG A 22 5.66 5.31 -13.10
C ARG A 22 6.75 6.11 -12.41
N VAL A 23 6.42 6.79 -11.30
CA VAL A 23 7.39 7.63 -10.60
C VAL A 23 8.44 6.77 -9.90
N LEU A 24 8.07 5.65 -9.28
CA LEU A 24 9.01 4.72 -8.66
C LEU A 24 10.03 4.23 -9.68
N ASN A 25 9.57 3.76 -10.84
CA ASN A 25 10.46 3.26 -11.88
C ASN A 25 11.39 4.36 -12.40
N ALA A 26 10.87 5.56 -12.63
CA ALA A 26 11.66 6.69 -13.10
C ALA A 26 12.71 7.13 -12.08
N ARG A 27 12.32 7.25 -10.80
CA ARG A 27 13.21 7.70 -9.73
C ARG A 27 14.31 6.70 -9.40
N LEU A 28 13.98 5.41 -9.44
CA LEU A 28 14.93 4.35 -9.13
C LEU A 28 15.71 3.87 -10.36
N GLY A 29 15.38 4.40 -11.55
CA GLY A 29 16.03 3.99 -12.80
C GLY A 29 15.82 2.52 -13.11
N THR A 30 14.64 2.00 -12.86
CA THR A 30 14.32 0.58 -13.01
C THR A 30 12.99 0.39 -13.75
N GLY A 31 12.77 -0.81 -14.29
CA GLY A 31 11.47 -1.26 -14.77
C GLY A 31 10.84 -2.32 -13.86
N TRP A 32 11.29 -2.42 -12.61
CA TRP A 32 10.88 -3.47 -11.67
C TRP A 32 9.40 -3.40 -11.33
N TYR A 33 8.88 -2.19 -11.04
CA TYR A 33 7.54 -2.02 -10.49
C TYR A 33 6.48 -2.14 -11.55
N GLU A 34 5.44 -2.89 -11.25
CA GLU A 34 4.22 -3.03 -12.04
C GLU A 34 3.02 -2.60 -11.20
N THR A 35 2.00 -2.07 -11.87
CA THR A 35 0.73 -1.77 -11.23
C THR A 35 -0.10 -3.05 -11.13
N LYS A 36 -0.54 -3.37 -9.92
CA LYS A 36 -1.43 -4.49 -9.63
C LYS A 36 -2.74 -3.95 -9.10
N GLU A 37 -3.84 -4.23 -9.75
CA GLU A 37 -5.15 -3.75 -9.34
C GLU A 37 -5.89 -4.82 -8.53
N MET A 38 -6.63 -4.38 -7.50
CA MET A 38 -7.49 -5.24 -6.68
C MET A 38 -8.91 -4.67 -6.72
N PRO A 39 -9.64 -4.84 -7.83
CA PRO A 39 -10.92 -4.17 -8.02
C PRO A 39 -12.06 -4.77 -7.23
N ASN A 40 -11.93 -6.01 -6.74
CA ASN A 40 -12.99 -6.71 -6.03
C ASN A 40 -12.91 -6.47 -4.52
N ASP A 41 -14.04 -6.12 -3.91
CA ASP A 41 -14.14 -5.93 -2.47
C ASP A 41 -15.31 -6.78 -1.94
N PRO A 42 -15.04 -7.86 -1.17
CA PRO A 42 -13.71 -8.32 -0.75
C PRO A 42 -12.87 -8.85 -1.92
N PRO A 43 -11.54 -8.89 -1.78
CA PRO A 43 -10.67 -9.37 -2.85
C PRO A 43 -10.89 -10.86 -3.10
N THR A 44 -10.70 -11.28 -4.36
CA THR A 44 -10.79 -12.70 -4.71
C THR A 44 -9.62 -13.48 -4.10
N PRO A 45 -9.74 -14.80 -3.90
CA PRO A 45 -8.60 -15.62 -3.46
C PRO A 45 -7.38 -15.47 -4.36
N ALA A 46 -7.56 -15.37 -5.67
CA ALA A 46 -6.46 -15.19 -6.61
C ALA A 46 -5.75 -13.83 -6.40
N GLN A 47 -6.51 -12.77 -6.15
CA GLN A 47 -5.95 -11.45 -5.85
C GLN A 47 -5.17 -11.45 -4.53
N ARG A 48 -5.68 -12.13 -3.50
CA ARG A 48 -4.99 -12.27 -2.22
C ARG A 48 -3.70 -13.07 -2.36
N ASP A 49 -3.73 -14.16 -3.09
CA ASP A 49 -2.56 -15.01 -3.31
C ASP A 49 -1.47 -14.27 -4.08
N LEU A 50 -1.85 -13.49 -5.09
CA LEU A 50 -0.90 -12.67 -5.83
C LEU A 50 -0.28 -11.59 -4.95
N LEU A 51 -1.06 -10.92 -4.11
CA LEU A 51 -0.55 -9.91 -3.20
C LEU A 51 0.49 -10.51 -2.25
N TRP A 52 0.21 -11.66 -1.65
CA TRP A 52 1.17 -12.32 -0.77
C TRP A 52 2.44 -12.73 -1.52
N HIS A 53 2.28 -13.30 -2.71
CA HIS A 53 3.42 -13.66 -3.56
C HIS A 53 4.28 -12.44 -3.86
N ASP A 54 3.67 -11.33 -4.25
CA ASP A 54 4.39 -10.10 -4.57
C ASP A 54 5.12 -9.53 -3.36
N ILE A 55 4.51 -9.59 -2.18
CA ILE A 55 5.15 -9.15 -0.93
C ILE A 55 6.43 -9.94 -0.69
N VAL A 56 6.34 -11.26 -0.69
CA VAL A 56 7.50 -12.13 -0.44
C VAL A 56 8.56 -11.95 -1.51
N PHE A 57 8.15 -11.98 -2.77
CA PHE A 57 9.06 -11.91 -3.91
C PHE A 57 9.82 -10.58 -3.94
N ASP A 58 9.11 -9.47 -3.78
CA ASP A 58 9.71 -8.13 -3.88
C ASP A 58 10.58 -7.81 -2.66
N ILE A 59 10.07 -8.06 -1.46
CA ILE A 59 10.79 -7.76 -0.21
C ILE A 59 12.09 -8.57 -0.13
N ASP A 60 12.06 -9.84 -0.52
CA ASP A 60 13.26 -10.69 -0.54
C ASP A 60 14.33 -10.16 -1.49
N ARG A 61 13.95 -9.29 -2.42
CA ARG A 61 14.86 -8.66 -3.40
C ARG A 61 15.12 -7.20 -3.11
N ASN A 62 14.75 -6.74 -1.91
CA ASN A 62 14.92 -5.35 -1.44
C ASN A 62 14.07 -4.32 -2.21
N TYR A 63 12.91 -4.74 -2.72
CA TYR A 63 11.95 -3.83 -3.33
C TYR A 63 10.70 -3.74 -2.45
N PRO A 64 10.51 -2.64 -1.70
CA PRO A 64 9.27 -2.45 -0.96
C PRO A 64 8.10 -2.21 -1.92
N LEU A 65 6.89 -2.52 -1.46
CA LEU A 65 5.67 -2.27 -2.21
C LEU A 65 5.03 -0.96 -1.74
N VAL A 66 4.33 -0.28 -2.64
CA VAL A 66 3.48 0.86 -2.27
C VAL A 66 2.02 0.46 -2.47
N ALA A 67 1.23 0.59 -1.43
CA ALA A 67 -0.18 0.25 -1.45
C ALA A 67 -1.04 1.50 -1.40
N ASN A 68 -2.04 1.54 -2.29
CA ASN A 68 -3.13 2.53 -2.24
C ASN A 68 -4.28 1.92 -1.45
N ILE A 69 -4.63 2.54 -0.33
CA ILE A 69 -5.61 1.98 0.59
C ILE A 69 -6.84 2.87 0.77
N VAL A 70 -7.92 2.22 1.16
CA VAL A 70 -9.15 2.86 1.63
C VAL A 70 -9.43 2.32 3.03
N ALA A 71 -9.37 3.19 4.03
CA ALA A 71 -9.54 2.82 5.44
C ALA A 71 -10.81 3.45 6.00
N PRO A 72 -11.95 2.73 5.94
CA PRO A 72 -13.21 3.24 6.47
C PRO A 72 -13.27 3.07 7.99
N PRO A 73 -14.20 3.79 8.66
CA PRO A 73 -14.45 3.54 10.08
C PRO A 73 -14.67 2.05 10.36
N GLY A 74 -14.04 1.53 11.40
CA GLY A 74 -14.12 0.11 11.77
C GLY A 74 -13.10 -0.79 11.10
N ASN A 75 -12.37 -0.31 10.08
CA ASN A 75 -11.27 -1.05 9.45
C ASN A 75 -10.14 -0.08 9.13
N GLN A 76 -9.39 0.28 10.15
CA GLN A 76 -8.34 1.28 10.04
C GLN A 76 -7.04 0.79 10.66
N PRO A 77 -5.87 1.19 10.10
CA PRO A 77 -4.59 1.04 10.77
C PRO A 77 -4.53 1.84 12.08
N PRO A 78 -3.51 1.58 12.93
CA PRO A 78 -3.37 2.27 14.22
C PRO A 78 -3.34 3.79 14.07
N GLY A 79 -4.09 4.48 14.93
CA GLY A 79 -4.05 5.94 15.05
C GLY A 79 -4.82 6.72 14.00
N TYR A 80 -5.44 6.06 13.05
CA TYR A 80 -6.25 6.75 12.03
C TYR A 80 -7.49 7.41 12.64
N PRO A 81 -7.96 8.55 12.07
CA PRO A 81 -9.18 9.21 12.57
C PRO A 81 -10.39 8.27 12.51
N PRO A 82 -11.00 7.91 13.64
CA PRO A 82 -11.97 6.80 13.68
C PRO A 82 -13.31 7.10 13.00
N GLY A 83 -13.65 8.37 12.84
CA GLY A 83 -14.93 8.78 12.26
C GLY A 83 -14.89 9.09 10.77
N GLN A 84 -13.74 8.86 10.10
CA GLN A 84 -13.53 9.25 8.71
C GLN A 84 -13.04 8.08 7.88
N THR A 85 -13.45 8.03 6.61
CA THR A 85 -12.81 7.16 5.62
C THR A 85 -11.56 7.84 5.10
N ILE A 86 -10.42 7.19 5.23
CA ILE A 86 -9.13 7.72 4.82
C ILE A 86 -8.67 7.05 3.54
N TYR A 87 -8.38 7.85 2.53
CA TYR A 87 -7.78 7.42 1.26
C TYR A 87 -6.31 7.78 1.33
N HIS A 88 -5.42 6.79 1.25
CA HIS A 88 -4.03 7.02 1.56
C HIS A 88 -3.11 6.03 0.84
N TYR A 89 -1.81 6.32 0.86
CA TYR A 89 -0.76 5.43 0.40
C TYR A 89 0.19 5.15 1.54
N PHE A 90 0.65 3.90 1.66
CA PHE A 90 1.74 3.57 2.55
C PHE A 90 2.65 2.51 1.92
N THR A 91 3.81 2.29 2.54
CA THR A 91 4.81 1.36 2.04
C THR A 91 4.78 0.08 2.86
N VAL A 92 4.80 -1.06 2.18
CA VAL A 92 5.01 -2.38 2.77
C VAL A 92 6.47 -2.74 2.56
N PHE A 93 7.24 -2.90 3.63
CA PHE A 93 8.68 -3.11 3.52
C PHE A 93 9.20 -4.32 4.31
N GLY A 94 8.32 -5.10 4.89
CA GLY A 94 8.68 -6.32 5.61
C GLY A 94 7.50 -7.27 5.75
N TYR A 95 7.77 -8.52 6.09
CA TYR A 95 6.74 -9.51 6.35
C TYR A 95 7.23 -10.56 7.34
N ASP A 96 6.28 -11.21 8.01
CA ASP A 96 6.50 -12.39 8.83
C ASP A 96 5.62 -13.52 8.27
N ALA A 97 6.25 -14.56 7.74
CA ALA A 97 5.53 -15.66 7.10
C ALA A 97 4.85 -16.59 8.11
N VAL A 98 5.36 -16.65 9.34
CA VAL A 98 4.78 -17.49 10.39
C VAL A 98 3.46 -16.90 10.86
N ASP A 99 3.46 -15.62 11.21
CA ASP A 99 2.29 -14.94 11.72
C ASP A 99 1.40 -14.35 10.61
N ARG A 100 1.86 -14.35 9.37
CA ARG A 100 1.18 -13.71 8.23
C ARG A 100 0.88 -12.25 8.53
N THR A 101 1.93 -11.51 8.88
CA THR A 101 1.87 -10.08 9.14
C THR A 101 2.81 -9.33 8.21
N VAL A 102 2.55 -8.03 8.05
CA VAL A 102 3.32 -7.16 7.16
C VAL A 102 3.74 -5.91 7.93
N LEU A 103 4.93 -5.42 7.62
CA LEU A 103 5.50 -4.24 8.24
C LEU A 103 5.26 -3.03 7.36
N ILE A 104 4.65 -2.00 7.93
CA ILE A 104 4.17 -0.82 7.22
C ILE A 104 5.00 0.40 7.63
N ALA A 105 5.40 1.19 6.63
CA ALA A 105 5.89 2.55 6.82
C ALA A 105 4.82 3.51 6.32
N ASP A 106 4.25 4.30 7.23
CA ASP A 106 3.12 5.16 6.97
C ASP A 106 3.51 6.64 7.12
N PRO A 107 3.58 7.39 6.00
CA PRO A 107 4.02 8.78 6.05
C PRO A 107 3.01 9.70 6.73
N ALA A 108 1.75 9.31 6.88
CA ALA A 108 0.75 10.12 7.57
C ALA A 108 1.04 10.22 9.07
N SER A 109 1.63 9.20 9.66
CA SER A 109 2.05 9.21 11.07
C SER A 109 0.90 9.47 12.04
N PHE A 110 -0.30 8.99 11.73
CA PHE A 110 -1.47 9.19 12.57
C PHE A 110 -1.24 8.65 14.00
N GLY A 111 -1.49 9.49 15.00
CA GLY A 111 -1.24 9.13 16.39
C GLY A 111 0.22 8.82 16.71
N GLY A 112 1.18 9.26 15.87
CA GLY A 112 2.59 8.96 16.02
C GLY A 112 3.00 7.60 15.45
N ASN A 113 2.12 6.88 14.79
CA ASN A 113 2.38 5.54 14.25
C ASN A 113 2.96 5.62 12.84
N GLN A 114 4.28 5.74 12.74
CA GLN A 114 5.00 5.76 11.46
C GLN A 114 5.32 4.36 10.94
N ILE A 115 5.66 3.44 11.85
CA ILE A 115 6.03 2.06 11.52
C ILE A 115 5.22 1.14 12.42
N TYR A 116 4.51 0.18 11.80
CA TYR A 116 3.69 -0.76 12.55
C TYR A 116 3.44 -2.04 11.74
N TRP A 117 3.04 -3.08 12.45
CA TRP A 117 2.63 -4.35 11.85
C TRP A 117 1.13 -4.37 11.62
N LEU A 118 0.71 -4.90 10.47
CA LEU A 118 -0.68 -5.27 10.19
C LEU A 118 -0.75 -6.76 9.90
N SER A 119 -1.91 -7.39 10.16
CA SER A 119 -2.17 -8.70 9.60
C SER A 119 -2.24 -8.61 8.07
N PHE A 120 -1.85 -9.67 7.38
CA PHE A 120 -2.02 -9.74 5.94
C PHE A 120 -3.50 -9.60 5.56
N ASP A 121 -4.40 -10.21 6.33
CA ASP A 121 -5.83 -10.14 6.07
C ASP A 121 -6.33 -8.69 6.11
N GLN A 122 -5.87 -7.90 7.07
CA GLN A 122 -6.23 -6.49 7.14
C GLN A 122 -5.67 -5.72 5.95
N LEU A 123 -4.40 -5.91 5.59
CA LEU A 123 -3.82 -5.27 4.42
C LEU A 123 -4.64 -5.58 3.17
N ALA A 124 -4.95 -6.85 2.94
CA ALA A 124 -5.71 -7.28 1.78
C ALA A 124 -7.12 -6.66 1.74
N SER A 125 -7.70 -6.36 2.90
CA SER A 125 -9.02 -5.73 3.00
C SER A 125 -8.99 -4.22 2.77
N LEU A 126 -7.83 -3.57 2.95
CA LEU A 126 -7.70 -2.11 2.83
C LEU A 126 -7.44 -1.65 1.39
N ILE A 127 -6.87 -2.49 0.54
CA ILE A 127 -6.47 -2.08 -0.81
C ILE A 127 -7.66 -1.95 -1.77
N PRO A 128 -8.64 -2.88 -1.83
CA PRO A 128 -9.74 -2.75 -2.77
C PRO A 128 -10.58 -1.48 -2.57
N PRO A 129 -11.12 -0.89 -3.61
CA PRO A 129 -11.03 -1.27 -5.04
C PRO A 129 -9.78 -0.70 -5.74
N LYS A 130 -8.79 -0.31 -5.03
CA LYS A 130 -7.56 0.32 -5.52
C LYS A 130 -6.53 -0.75 -5.94
N GLY A 131 -5.24 -0.48 -5.72
CA GLY A 131 -4.18 -1.38 -6.11
C GLY A 131 -2.87 -1.08 -5.40
N TYR A 132 -1.81 -1.70 -5.88
CA TYR A 132 -0.47 -1.52 -5.33
C TYR A 132 0.58 -1.57 -6.43
N SER A 133 1.75 -1.04 -6.14
CA SER A 133 2.94 -1.14 -6.99
C SER A 133 3.89 -2.19 -6.42
N ALA A 134 4.24 -3.15 -7.24
CA ALA A 134 5.12 -4.25 -6.84
C ALA A 134 6.15 -4.62 -7.91
#